data_9401ee583c3e5e8f7d277108f327fe98
#
_entry.id   9401ee583c3e5e8f7d277108f327fe98
#
_cell.length_a   1.000
_cell.length_b   1.000
_cell.length_c   1.000
_cell.angle_alpha   90.00
_cell.angle_beta   90.00
_cell.angle_gamma   90.00
#
_symmetry.space_group_name_H-M   'P 1'
#
loop_
_entity.id
_entity.type
_entity.pdbx_description
1 polymer ?
#
loop_
_entity_poly.entity_id
_entity_poly.type
_entity_poly.pdbx_seq_one_letter_code
_entity_poly.pdbx_strand_id
1 'polypeptide(L)'
;MAVIGIDKMSFFTSDLYLPMEDLAKARNEDPNKYLIGIGQSKQAVIRNSQDSVTLAANAALKIVDDNEKEKIDLILFGTESGVDNSKSGAIYLQSLLGINSSASGVELKQACFGLTAGIQMAMGHIALHPESRVLLVGSDIARYGIGTLGEKTQGGGAVAIIMSANPHLLEIGTQSSHLTKDIMDFWRPLNRSEALVDGKYSSAEFINFFK
;
A
#
# COMPACT_ATOMS: atom_id res chain seq x y z
N MET A 1 3.96 -11.67 -27.26
CA MET A 1 3.11 -11.05 -26.23
C MET A 1 3.63 -9.64 -25.99
N ALA A 2 2.74 -8.69 -25.74
CA ALA A 2 3.17 -7.33 -25.42
C ALA A 2 3.97 -7.35 -24.11
N VAL A 3 4.96 -6.48 -24.02
CA VAL A 3 5.71 -6.23 -22.78
C VAL A 3 4.77 -5.48 -21.83
N ILE A 4 4.61 -5.94 -20.60
CA ILE A 4 3.72 -5.33 -19.61
C ILE A 4 4.55 -4.83 -18.43
N GLY A 5 4.22 -3.69 -17.89
CA GLY A 5 4.96 -3.16 -16.75
C GLY A 5 4.43 -1.84 -16.22
N ILE A 6 5.27 -1.13 -15.48
CA ILE A 6 4.96 0.15 -14.86
C ILE A 6 5.26 1.28 -15.84
N ASP A 7 4.24 2.05 -16.15
CA ASP A 7 4.30 3.21 -17.03
C ASP A 7 4.56 4.52 -16.26
N LYS A 8 3.85 4.72 -15.15
CA LYS A 8 4.01 5.87 -14.25
C LYS A 8 3.95 5.41 -12.80
N MET A 9 4.65 6.09 -11.92
CA MET A 9 4.63 5.82 -10.48
C MET A 9 4.81 7.10 -9.66
N SER A 10 4.15 7.16 -8.54
CA SER A 10 4.26 8.25 -7.57
C SER A 10 4.00 7.77 -6.14
N PHE A 11 4.32 8.60 -5.17
CA PHE A 11 3.97 8.34 -3.78
C PHE A 11 3.52 9.62 -3.07
N PHE A 12 2.83 9.43 -1.94
CA PHE A 12 2.42 10.50 -1.05
C PHE A 12 2.49 10.03 0.41
N THR A 13 2.86 10.93 1.31
CA THR A 13 2.77 10.75 2.75
C THR A 13 2.41 12.07 3.41
N SER A 14 2.10 12.07 4.71
CA SER A 14 1.79 13.27 5.45
C SER A 14 2.98 14.23 5.51
N ASP A 15 2.69 15.53 5.56
CA ASP A 15 3.65 16.60 5.85
C ASP A 15 3.99 16.71 7.35
N LEU A 16 3.20 16.05 8.20
CA LEU A 16 3.48 15.94 9.62
C LEU A 16 4.31 14.70 9.92
N TYR A 17 5.26 14.85 10.82
CA TYR A 17 6.07 13.72 11.27
C TYR A 17 6.46 13.87 12.74
N LEU A 18 6.71 12.74 13.37
CA LEU A 18 7.34 12.64 14.69
C LEU A 18 8.82 12.30 14.49
N PRO A 19 9.77 13.14 14.99
CA PRO A 19 11.18 12.76 15.05
C PRO A 19 11.36 11.52 15.93
N MET A 20 12.12 10.54 15.45
CA MET A 20 12.34 9.30 16.22
C MET A 20 13.13 9.49 17.50
N GLU A 21 13.96 10.54 17.57
CA GLU A 21 14.66 10.95 18.79
C GLU A 21 13.67 11.39 19.88
N ASP A 22 12.62 12.14 19.50
CA ASP A 22 11.59 12.57 20.44
C ASP A 22 10.76 11.39 20.94
N LEU A 23 10.45 10.43 20.07
CA LEU A 23 9.78 9.20 20.45
C LEU A 23 10.64 8.40 21.42
N ALA A 24 11.93 8.22 21.14
CA ALA A 24 12.88 7.49 21.99
C ALA A 24 12.96 8.13 23.38
N LYS A 25 13.08 9.46 23.44
CA LYS A 25 13.07 10.21 24.69
C LYS A 25 11.77 10.01 25.48
N ALA A 26 10.61 10.07 24.80
CA ALA A 26 9.31 9.86 25.42
C ALA A 26 9.10 8.43 25.94
N ARG A 27 9.84 7.44 25.41
CA ARG A 27 9.81 6.03 25.83
C ARG A 27 10.98 5.64 26.73
N ASN A 28 11.87 6.59 27.08
CA ASN A 28 13.09 6.35 27.84
C ASN A 28 13.98 5.27 27.22
N GLU A 29 14.10 5.30 25.88
CA GLU A 29 14.91 4.37 25.08
C GLU A 29 16.11 5.11 24.42
N ASP A 30 17.15 4.34 24.07
CA ASP A 30 18.28 4.87 23.29
C ASP A 30 17.82 5.20 21.86
N PRO A 31 17.97 6.47 21.40
CA PRO A 31 17.62 6.88 20.04
C PRO A 31 18.28 6.04 18.94
N ASN A 32 19.48 5.52 19.18
CA ASN A 32 20.22 4.71 18.21
C ASN A 32 19.51 3.39 17.87
N LYS A 33 18.67 2.88 18.76
CA LYS A 33 17.81 1.73 18.44
C LYS A 33 16.89 2.02 17.24
N TYR A 34 16.46 3.27 17.07
CA TYR A 34 15.58 3.70 16.00
C TYR A 34 16.36 4.23 14.80
N LEU A 35 17.30 5.15 15.03
CA LEU A 35 18.06 5.79 13.97
C LEU A 35 18.99 4.83 13.22
N ILE A 36 19.62 3.93 13.94
CA ILE A 36 20.57 2.95 13.39
C ILE A 36 19.91 1.57 13.28
N GLY A 37 19.28 1.10 14.35
CA GLY A 37 18.71 -0.25 14.41
C GLY A 37 17.57 -0.49 13.45
N ILE A 38 16.68 0.50 13.26
CA ILE A 38 15.57 0.47 12.29
C ILE A 38 15.94 1.24 11.02
N GLY A 39 16.90 2.19 11.10
CA GLY A 39 17.26 3.07 9.99
C GLY A 39 16.22 4.17 9.74
N GLN A 40 15.43 4.56 10.74
CA GLN A 40 14.34 5.51 10.62
C GLN A 40 14.60 6.75 11.47
N SER A 41 14.56 7.93 10.83
CA SER A 41 14.72 9.23 11.52
C SER A 41 13.39 9.96 11.79
N LYS A 42 12.34 9.65 11.01
CA LYS A 42 11.04 10.31 11.09
C LYS A 42 9.93 9.28 10.91
N GLN A 43 8.83 9.47 11.64
CA GLN A 43 7.60 8.69 11.50
C GLN A 43 6.49 9.60 11.00
N ALA A 44 5.84 9.25 9.89
CA ALA A 44 4.71 10.02 9.37
C ALA A 44 3.55 10.03 10.36
N VAL A 45 3.01 11.21 10.64
CA VAL A 45 1.81 11.42 11.46
C VAL A 45 0.67 11.84 10.54
N ILE A 46 -0.37 11.03 10.48
CA ILE A 46 -1.50 11.27 9.58
C ILE A 46 -2.48 12.22 10.25
N ARG A 47 -2.90 13.24 9.51
CA ARG A 47 -3.88 14.23 9.99
C ARG A 47 -5.25 13.56 10.20
N ASN A 48 -6.04 14.10 11.13
CA ASN A 48 -7.41 13.59 11.38
C ASN A 48 -8.33 13.72 10.17
N SER A 49 -7.99 14.57 9.19
CA SER A 49 -8.70 14.75 7.92
C SER A 49 -8.21 13.82 6.81
N GLN A 50 -7.27 12.93 7.09
CA GLN A 50 -6.68 12.01 6.14
C GLN A 50 -6.98 10.56 6.51
N ASP A 51 -7.21 9.74 5.49
CA ASP A 51 -7.41 8.30 5.55
C ASP A 51 -6.65 7.61 4.40
N SER A 52 -6.76 6.29 4.29
CA SER A 52 -6.11 5.54 3.21
C SER A 52 -6.56 5.97 1.82
N VAL A 53 -7.82 6.38 1.64
CA VAL A 53 -8.35 6.83 0.35
C VAL A 53 -7.81 8.21 -0.03
N THR A 54 -7.76 9.14 0.90
CA THR A 54 -7.26 10.50 0.65
C THR A 54 -5.75 10.53 0.44
N LEU A 55 -4.98 9.67 1.14
CA LEU A 55 -3.55 9.47 0.84
C LEU A 55 -3.37 8.89 -0.57
N ALA A 56 -4.17 7.89 -0.94
CA ALA A 56 -4.19 7.30 -2.27
C ALA A 56 -4.49 8.33 -3.36
N ALA A 57 -5.51 9.18 -3.15
CA ALA A 57 -5.87 10.24 -4.10
C ALA A 57 -4.73 11.23 -4.31
N ASN A 58 -4.05 11.66 -3.24
CA ASN A 58 -2.91 12.56 -3.32
C ASN A 58 -1.71 11.95 -4.05
N ALA A 59 -1.48 10.64 -3.91
CA ALA A 59 -0.47 9.94 -4.70
C ALA A 59 -0.88 9.89 -6.18
N ALA A 60 -2.11 9.44 -6.47
CA ALA A 60 -2.61 9.24 -7.83
C ALA A 60 -2.71 10.54 -8.64
N LEU A 61 -3.10 11.66 -8.02
CA LEU A 61 -3.18 12.99 -8.66
C LEU A 61 -1.88 13.44 -9.31
N LYS A 62 -0.73 12.89 -8.90
CA LYS A 62 0.57 13.22 -9.49
C LYS A 62 0.82 12.55 -10.84
N ILE A 63 0.07 11.50 -11.16
CA ILE A 63 0.27 10.67 -12.36
C ILE A 63 -0.98 10.48 -13.20
N VAL A 64 -2.16 10.81 -12.66
CA VAL A 64 -3.46 10.69 -13.34
C VAL A 64 -3.87 12.07 -13.85
N ASP A 65 -3.48 12.39 -15.07
CA ASP A 65 -3.92 13.57 -15.80
C ASP A 65 -5.27 13.33 -16.51
N ASP A 66 -5.82 14.31 -17.20
CA ASP A 66 -7.13 14.20 -17.88
C ASP A 66 -7.14 13.11 -18.96
N ASN A 67 -6.02 12.87 -19.64
CA ASN A 67 -5.91 11.81 -20.64
C ASN A 67 -5.90 10.41 -19.97
N GLU A 68 -5.27 10.28 -18.80
CA GLU A 68 -5.29 9.02 -18.04
C GLU A 68 -6.68 8.69 -17.50
N LYS A 69 -7.42 9.69 -17.01
CA LYS A 69 -8.78 9.51 -16.48
C LYS A 69 -9.72 8.81 -17.45
N GLU A 70 -9.59 9.12 -18.74
CA GLU A 70 -10.40 8.55 -19.81
C GLU A 70 -9.99 7.13 -20.20
N LYS A 71 -8.72 6.77 -19.96
CA LYS A 71 -8.14 5.50 -20.39
C LYS A 71 -8.08 4.43 -19.32
N ILE A 72 -8.11 4.82 -18.03
CA ILE A 72 -8.11 3.88 -16.94
C ILE A 72 -9.45 3.12 -16.96
N ASP A 73 -9.38 1.80 -17.06
CA ASP A 73 -10.54 0.90 -17.10
C ASP A 73 -10.60 -0.06 -15.89
N LEU A 74 -9.50 -0.14 -15.10
CA LEU A 74 -9.45 -0.93 -13.88
C LEU A 74 -8.69 -0.18 -12.78
N ILE A 75 -9.25 -0.17 -11.57
CA ILE A 75 -8.62 0.38 -10.36
C ILE A 75 -8.46 -0.75 -9.35
N LEU A 76 -7.22 -1.04 -8.94
CA LEU A 76 -6.88 -2.02 -7.92
C LEU A 76 -6.34 -1.31 -6.68
N PHE A 77 -7.04 -1.43 -5.56
CA PHE A 77 -6.72 -0.74 -4.32
C PHE A 77 -6.29 -1.74 -3.25
N GLY A 78 -4.97 -1.81 -2.98
CA GLY A 78 -4.42 -2.65 -1.91
C GLY A 78 -4.38 -1.89 -0.59
N THR A 79 -5.05 -2.39 0.43
CA THR A 79 -5.03 -1.78 1.77
C THR A 79 -5.33 -2.79 2.87
N GLU A 80 -4.76 -2.57 4.03
CA GLU A 80 -5.15 -3.21 5.29
C GLU A 80 -5.86 -2.24 6.25
N SER A 81 -5.97 -0.96 5.87
CA SER A 81 -6.63 0.11 6.63
C SER A 81 -7.80 0.73 5.85
N GLY A 82 -8.61 -0.13 5.21
CA GLY A 82 -9.79 0.29 4.45
C GLY A 82 -10.78 1.12 5.29
N VAL A 83 -11.44 2.07 4.63
CA VAL A 83 -12.38 3.00 5.26
C VAL A 83 -13.80 2.43 5.38
N ASP A 84 -14.11 1.37 4.65
CA ASP A 84 -15.42 0.73 4.60
C ASP A 84 -15.25 -0.80 4.50
N ASN A 85 -16.18 -1.55 5.10
CA ASN A 85 -16.11 -3.01 5.09
C ASN A 85 -16.83 -3.65 3.88
N SER A 86 -17.53 -2.85 3.08
CA SER A 86 -18.34 -3.31 1.94
C SER A 86 -18.00 -2.59 0.66
N LYS A 87 -17.93 -1.26 0.67
CA LYS A 87 -17.59 -0.44 -0.48
C LYS A 87 -16.09 -0.31 -0.60
N SER A 88 -15.55 -0.70 -1.76
CA SER A 88 -14.13 -0.62 -2.06
C SER A 88 -13.60 0.81 -2.04
N GLY A 89 -12.40 1.01 -1.48
CA GLY A 89 -11.62 2.25 -1.59
C GLY A 89 -11.38 2.70 -3.02
N ALA A 90 -11.31 1.74 -3.97
CA ALA A 90 -11.18 2.04 -5.39
C ALA A 90 -12.35 2.88 -5.93
N ILE A 91 -13.58 2.67 -5.43
CA ILE A 91 -14.77 3.40 -5.88
C ILE A 91 -14.78 4.84 -5.33
N TYR A 92 -14.33 5.03 -4.09
CA TYR A 92 -14.12 6.37 -3.55
C TYR A 92 -13.03 7.10 -4.34
N LEU A 93 -11.93 6.42 -4.65
CA LEU A 93 -10.81 6.96 -5.42
C LEU A 93 -11.21 7.35 -6.85
N GLN A 94 -12.00 6.51 -7.54
CA GLN A 94 -12.55 6.81 -8.87
C GLN A 94 -13.28 8.17 -8.86
N SER A 95 -14.17 8.37 -7.89
CA SER A 95 -14.95 9.60 -7.76
C SER A 95 -14.06 10.81 -7.46
N LEU A 96 -13.10 10.68 -6.53
CA LEU A 96 -12.19 11.76 -6.16
C LEU A 96 -11.28 12.21 -7.30
N LEU A 97 -10.84 11.28 -8.14
CA LEU A 97 -9.98 11.56 -9.28
C LEU A 97 -10.74 11.98 -10.54
N GLY A 98 -12.06 11.77 -10.58
CA GLY A 98 -12.88 11.99 -11.78
C GLY A 98 -12.55 11.00 -12.90
N ILE A 99 -12.16 9.76 -12.57
CA ILE A 99 -11.96 8.69 -13.56
C ILE A 99 -13.31 8.29 -14.13
N ASN A 100 -13.34 7.98 -15.43
CA ASN A 100 -14.57 7.65 -16.15
C ASN A 100 -15.39 6.53 -15.46
N SER A 101 -16.70 6.56 -15.60
CA SER A 101 -17.63 5.65 -14.91
C SER A 101 -17.63 4.21 -15.46
N SER A 102 -16.97 3.97 -16.59
CA SER A 102 -16.81 2.62 -17.17
C SER A 102 -15.65 1.84 -16.51
N ALA A 103 -14.78 2.53 -15.76
CA ALA A 103 -13.72 1.86 -15.03
C ALA A 103 -14.29 0.99 -13.91
N SER A 104 -13.85 -0.26 -13.83
CA SER A 104 -14.14 -1.14 -12.71
C SER A 104 -13.16 -0.91 -11.56
N GLY A 105 -13.56 -1.24 -10.33
CA GLY A 105 -12.70 -1.03 -9.17
C GLY A 105 -12.91 -2.09 -8.10
N VAL A 106 -11.80 -2.58 -7.52
CA VAL A 106 -11.83 -3.59 -6.46
C VAL A 106 -10.76 -3.29 -5.40
N GLU A 107 -11.07 -3.63 -4.15
CA GLU A 107 -10.12 -3.55 -3.04
C GLU A 107 -9.55 -4.94 -2.74
N LEU A 108 -8.25 -4.98 -2.52
CA LEU A 108 -7.48 -6.20 -2.27
C LEU A 108 -6.99 -6.21 -0.82
N LYS A 109 -7.40 -7.24 -0.09
CA LYS A 109 -7.02 -7.44 1.32
C LYS A 109 -6.09 -8.65 1.44
N GLN A 110 -4.85 -8.41 1.75
CA GLN A 110 -3.87 -9.39 2.22
C GLN A 110 -2.65 -8.66 2.80
N ALA A 111 -2.87 -7.86 3.84
CA ALA A 111 -1.81 -7.07 4.48
C ALA A 111 -0.91 -6.39 3.41
N CYS A 112 0.41 -6.40 3.60
CA CYS A 112 1.37 -5.79 2.69
C CYS A 112 1.44 -6.43 1.29
N PHE A 113 0.88 -7.64 1.09
CA PHE A 113 0.85 -8.31 -0.20
C PHE A 113 -0.25 -7.79 -1.15
N GLY A 114 -1.23 -7.05 -0.63
CA GLY A 114 -2.39 -6.61 -1.42
C GLY A 114 -2.02 -5.92 -2.74
N LEU A 115 -1.10 -4.94 -2.70
CA LEU A 115 -0.65 -4.26 -3.92
C LEU A 115 0.15 -5.19 -4.86
N THR A 116 0.99 -6.07 -4.32
CA THR A 116 1.75 -7.06 -5.11
C THR A 116 0.81 -8.03 -5.84
N ALA A 117 -0.25 -8.49 -5.16
CA ALA A 117 -1.31 -9.27 -5.80
C ALA A 117 -1.99 -8.47 -6.92
N GLY A 118 -2.25 -7.18 -6.68
CA GLY A 118 -2.78 -6.25 -7.68
C GLY A 118 -1.91 -6.15 -8.93
N ILE A 119 -0.60 -6.12 -8.81
CA ILE A 119 0.32 -6.13 -9.96
C ILE A 119 0.09 -7.38 -10.83
N GLN A 120 -0.02 -8.55 -10.21
CA GLN A 120 -0.26 -9.81 -10.96
C GLN A 120 -1.64 -9.81 -11.64
N MET A 121 -2.67 -9.29 -10.97
CA MET A 121 -4.00 -9.16 -11.55
C MET A 121 -4.00 -8.18 -12.72
N ALA A 122 -3.32 -7.03 -12.59
CA ALA A 122 -3.17 -6.05 -13.66
C ALA A 122 -2.45 -6.62 -14.87
N MET A 123 -1.39 -7.42 -14.67
CA MET A 123 -0.70 -8.11 -15.76
C MET A 123 -1.64 -9.05 -16.52
N GLY A 124 -2.47 -9.83 -15.82
CA GLY A 124 -3.48 -10.69 -16.43
C GLY A 124 -4.54 -9.91 -17.20
N HIS A 125 -5.02 -8.79 -16.65
CA HIS A 125 -5.98 -7.92 -17.30
C HIS A 125 -5.42 -7.30 -18.59
N ILE A 126 -4.22 -6.71 -18.54
CA ILE A 126 -3.56 -6.10 -19.69
C ILE A 126 -3.20 -7.14 -20.77
N ALA A 127 -2.84 -8.37 -20.36
CA ALA A 127 -2.57 -9.44 -21.32
C ALA A 127 -3.81 -9.82 -22.17
N LEU A 128 -5.00 -9.72 -21.58
CA LEU A 128 -6.29 -9.92 -22.26
C LEU A 128 -6.78 -8.67 -22.99
N HIS A 129 -6.43 -7.49 -22.50
CA HIS A 129 -6.85 -6.19 -22.99
C HIS A 129 -5.63 -5.27 -23.16
N PRO A 130 -4.84 -5.39 -24.26
CA PRO A 130 -3.56 -4.68 -24.41
C PRO A 130 -3.65 -3.15 -24.43
N GLU A 131 -4.82 -2.58 -24.69
CA GLU A 131 -5.06 -1.12 -24.66
C GLU A 131 -5.42 -0.60 -23.25
N SER A 132 -5.61 -1.51 -22.28
CA SER A 132 -5.97 -1.16 -20.93
C SER A 132 -4.88 -0.38 -20.20
N ARG A 133 -5.32 0.55 -19.38
CA ARG A 133 -4.50 1.22 -18.38
C ARG A 133 -5.07 0.93 -16.99
N VAL A 134 -4.27 0.32 -16.16
CA VAL A 134 -4.67 -0.11 -14.81
C VAL A 134 -4.04 0.82 -13.79
N LEU A 135 -4.88 1.47 -12.98
CA LEU A 135 -4.43 2.21 -11.82
C LEU A 135 -4.36 1.28 -10.61
N LEU A 136 -3.16 1.08 -10.09
CA LEU A 136 -2.93 0.37 -8.84
C LEU A 136 -2.57 1.35 -7.74
N VAL A 137 -3.16 1.19 -6.58
CA VAL A 137 -2.82 2.00 -5.41
C VAL A 137 -2.64 1.09 -4.20
N GLY A 138 -1.50 1.24 -3.52
CA GLY A 138 -1.28 0.71 -2.18
C GLY A 138 -1.30 1.88 -1.18
N SER A 139 -2.19 1.85 -0.20
CA SER A 139 -2.32 2.95 0.76
C SER A 139 -2.71 2.43 2.13
N ASP A 140 -1.90 2.78 3.14
CA ASP A 140 -2.13 2.34 4.50
C ASP A 140 -1.79 3.39 5.55
N ILE A 141 -2.45 3.25 6.70
CA ILE A 141 -2.13 3.91 7.95
C ILE A 141 -1.86 2.81 8.98
N ALA A 142 -0.59 2.51 9.20
CA ALA A 142 -0.16 1.48 10.13
C ALA A 142 -0.31 1.96 11.58
N ARG A 143 -1.09 1.23 12.37
CA ARG A 143 -1.33 1.47 13.80
C ARG A 143 -1.09 0.20 14.59
N TYR A 144 -0.16 0.28 15.55
CA TYR A 144 0.22 -0.84 16.42
C TYR A 144 0.00 -0.53 17.90
N GLY A 145 -0.51 0.67 18.21
CA GLY A 145 -0.78 1.15 19.57
C GLY A 145 0.40 1.85 20.24
N ILE A 146 0.04 2.77 21.13
CA ILE A 146 0.99 3.58 21.92
C ILE A 146 1.66 2.70 22.99
N GLY A 147 2.98 2.83 23.14
CA GLY A 147 3.78 2.10 24.11
C GLY A 147 4.02 0.63 23.77
N THR A 148 3.61 0.16 22.59
CA THR A 148 3.87 -1.20 22.09
C THR A 148 5.23 -1.31 21.40
N LEU A 149 5.70 -2.54 21.19
CA LEU A 149 6.92 -2.79 20.40
C LEU A 149 6.78 -2.33 18.94
N GLY A 150 5.56 -2.29 18.41
CA GLY A 150 5.27 -1.84 17.05
C GLY A 150 5.18 -0.33 16.88
N GLU A 151 5.05 0.45 17.96
CA GLU A 151 4.82 1.92 17.87
C GLU A 151 5.85 2.63 16.98
N LYS A 152 7.10 2.23 17.08
CA LYS A 152 8.21 2.81 16.32
C LYS A 152 8.18 2.52 14.81
N THR A 153 7.35 1.61 14.36
CA THR A 153 7.17 1.26 12.95
C THR A 153 5.81 1.70 12.41
N GLN A 154 5.06 2.52 13.16
CA GLN A 154 3.84 3.16 12.67
C GLN A 154 4.14 4.18 11.59
N GLY A 155 3.11 4.58 10.86
CA GLY A 155 3.20 5.59 9.84
C GLY A 155 2.03 5.50 8.88
N GLY A 156 2.09 6.28 7.81
CA GLY A 156 1.09 6.20 6.75
C GLY A 156 1.62 6.79 5.44
N GLY A 157 1.12 6.26 4.35
CA GLY A 157 1.48 6.70 3.01
C GLY A 157 0.76 5.92 1.94
N ALA A 158 0.93 6.37 0.72
CA ALA A 158 0.36 5.74 -0.46
C ALA A 158 1.36 5.72 -1.62
N VAL A 159 1.29 4.67 -2.42
CA VAL A 159 1.94 4.56 -3.72
C VAL A 159 0.87 4.40 -4.78
N ALA A 160 0.96 5.15 -5.87
CA ALA A 160 0.12 4.99 -7.05
C ALA A 160 0.98 4.59 -8.26
N ILE A 161 0.47 3.64 -9.03
CA ILE A 161 1.15 3.05 -10.19
C ILE A 161 0.15 2.99 -11.34
N ILE A 162 0.55 3.40 -12.55
CA ILE A 162 -0.16 3.07 -13.77
C ILE A 162 0.61 1.95 -14.47
N MET A 163 -0.08 0.84 -14.72
CA MET A 163 0.43 -0.26 -15.54
C MET A 163 -0.21 -0.27 -16.92
N SER A 164 0.58 -0.66 -17.92
CA SER A 164 0.14 -0.78 -19.32
C SER A 164 1.00 -1.77 -20.09
N ALA A 165 0.57 -2.07 -21.31
CA ALA A 165 1.45 -2.62 -22.33
C ALA A 165 2.43 -1.54 -22.82
N ASN A 166 3.66 -1.95 -23.17
CA ASN A 166 4.76 -1.10 -23.61
C ASN A 166 5.07 0.05 -22.61
N PRO A 167 5.43 -0.28 -21.38
CA PRO A 167 5.61 0.68 -20.29
C PRO A 167 6.85 1.55 -20.48
N HIS A 168 6.85 2.78 -19.91
CA HIS A 168 7.99 3.70 -20.00
C HIS A 168 9.02 3.54 -18.87
N LEU A 169 8.62 3.07 -17.67
CA LEU A 169 9.53 3.02 -16.52
C LEU A 169 10.23 1.68 -16.39
N LEU A 170 9.49 0.59 -16.33
CA LEU A 170 10.07 -0.74 -16.18
C LEU A 170 9.13 -1.84 -16.67
N GLU A 171 9.70 -2.91 -17.15
CA GLU A 171 9.05 -4.15 -17.52
C GLU A 171 8.96 -5.08 -16.29
N ILE A 172 7.84 -5.81 -16.15
CA ILE A 172 7.67 -6.81 -15.11
C ILE A 172 7.80 -8.20 -15.71
N GLY A 173 8.74 -9.00 -15.17
CA GLY A 173 8.91 -10.40 -15.56
C GLY A 173 7.70 -11.25 -15.19
N THR A 174 7.47 -12.31 -15.96
CA THR A 174 6.32 -13.22 -15.76
C THR A 174 6.61 -14.36 -14.79
N GLN A 175 7.88 -14.57 -14.43
CA GLN A 175 8.25 -15.64 -13.50
C GLN A 175 7.97 -15.23 -12.07
N SER A 176 7.19 -16.03 -11.36
CA SER A 176 6.91 -15.83 -9.93
C SER A 176 6.77 -17.19 -9.23
N SER A 177 7.04 -17.18 -7.92
CA SER A 177 6.77 -18.32 -7.04
C SER A 177 5.99 -17.84 -5.81
N HIS A 178 5.17 -18.72 -5.25
CA HIS A 178 4.32 -18.41 -4.12
C HIS A 178 4.38 -19.51 -3.08
N LEU A 179 4.39 -19.13 -1.81
CA LEU A 179 4.16 -19.99 -0.68
C LEU A 179 3.15 -19.32 0.25
N THR A 180 2.08 -20.01 0.57
CA THR A 180 1.02 -19.50 1.46
C THR A 180 0.83 -20.44 2.63
N LYS A 181 0.82 -19.90 3.84
CA LYS A 181 0.47 -20.61 5.08
C LYS A 181 -0.48 -19.74 5.89
N ASP A 182 -1.42 -20.37 6.59
CA ASP A 182 -2.25 -19.71 7.59
C ASP A 182 -1.47 -19.63 8.91
N ILE A 183 -0.93 -18.45 9.20
CA ILE A 183 -0.20 -18.15 10.44
C ILE A 183 -0.76 -16.90 11.11
N MET A 184 -0.72 -16.86 12.44
CA MET A 184 -1.26 -15.75 13.25
C MET A 184 -0.14 -14.91 13.85
N ASP A 185 0.76 -14.43 12.99
CA ASP A 185 1.88 -13.56 13.37
C ASP A 185 1.53 -12.08 13.30
N PHE A 186 0.59 -11.73 12.42
CA PHE A 186 0.08 -10.38 12.20
C PHE A 186 -1.40 -10.44 11.80
N TRP A 187 -2.25 -9.76 12.56
CA TRP A 187 -3.69 -9.63 12.19
C TRP A 187 -4.32 -8.42 12.86
N ARG A 188 -5.43 -7.94 12.32
CA ARG A 188 -6.22 -6.88 12.92
C ARG A 188 -7.68 -7.32 13.02
N PRO A 189 -8.21 -7.54 14.25
CA PRO A 189 -9.63 -7.79 14.46
C PRO A 189 -10.51 -6.66 13.93
N LEU A 190 -11.71 -6.98 13.45
CA LEU A 190 -12.64 -6.00 12.87
C LEU A 190 -13.07 -4.89 13.85
N ASN A 191 -13.01 -5.17 15.16
CA ASN A 191 -13.38 -4.24 16.21
C ASN A 191 -12.20 -3.45 16.78
N ARG A 192 -11.04 -3.46 16.11
CA ARG A 192 -9.82 -2.76 16.55
C ARG A 192 -9.24 -1.90 15.42
N SER A 193 -8.69 -0.75 15.79
CA SER A 193 -7.92 0.12 14.91
C SER A 193 -6.44 -0.29 14.82
N GLU A 194 -5.92 -0.95 15.87
CA GLU A 194 -4.53 -1.40 15.97
C GLU A 194 -4.40 -2.85 15.54
N ALA A 195 -3.34 -3.15 14.80
CA ALA A 195 -2.93 -4.52 14.49
C ALA A 195 -2.26 -5.17 15.71
N LEU A 196 -2.42 -6.48 15.81
CA LEU A 196 -1.72 -7.34 16.75
C LEU A 196 -0.55 -8.00 16.04
N VAL A 197 0.63 -7.96 16.66
CA VAL A 197 1.88 -8.46 16.04
C VAL A 197 2.64 -9.31 17.05
N ASP A 198 3.02 -10.54 16.64
CA ASP A 198 4.05 -11.34 17.30
C ASP A 198 5.33 -11.34 16.46
N GLY A 199 6.20 -10.37 16.71
CA GLY A 199 7.42 -10.16 15.91
C GLY A 199 8.43 -11.30 16.01
N LYS A 200 8.48 -12.06 17.13
CA LYS A 200 9.37 -13.22 17.26
C LYS A 200 8.87 -14.40 16.45
N TYR A 201 7.58 -14.66 16.53
CA TYR A 201 6.93 -15.71 15.74
C TYR A 201 7.01 -15.37 14.23
N SER A 202 6.71 -14.13 13.85
CA SER A 202 6.84 -13.66 12.47
C SER A 202 8.25 -13.88 11.90
N SER A 203 9.29 -13.52 12.65
CA SER A 203 10.68 -13.73 12.23
C SER A 203 11.05 -15.20 12.07
N ALA A 204 10.54 -16.07 12.95
CA ALA A 204 10.76 -17.52 12.86
C ALA A 204 10.07 -18.11 11.62
N GLU A 205 8.82 -17.73 11.37
CA GLU A 205 8.06 -18.19 10.19
C GLU A 205 8.65 -17.64 8.88
N PHE A 206 9.13 -16.38 8.87
CA PHE A 206 9.84 -15.85 7.71
C PHE A 206 11.04 -16.75 7.31
N ILE A 207 11.85 -17.17 8.27
CA ILE A 207 12.97 -18.10 8.01
C ILE A 207 12.46 -19.46 7.52
N ASN A 208 11.35 -19.94 8.07
CA ASN A 208 10.75 -21.23 7.68
C ASN A 208 10.19 -21.22 6.26
N PHE A 209 9.78 -20.08 5.73
CA PHE A 209 9.32 -19.94 4.34
C PHE A 209 10.45 -20.10 3.32
N PHE A 210 11.72 -19.90 3.71
CA PHE A 210 12.88 -20.02 2.81
C PHE A 210 13.61 -21.38 2.93
N LYS A 211 13.13 -22.29 3.74
CA LYS A 211 13.66 -23.67 3.87
C LYS A 211 12.89 -24.67 3.00
#